data_daea974619ebc40fab2be01cf02b26ba
#
_entry.id   daea974619ebc40fab2be01cf02b26ba
#
_cell.length_a   1.000
_cell.length_b   1.000
_cell.length_c   1.000
_cell.angle_alpha   90.00
_cell.angle_beta   90.00
_cell.angle_gamma   90.00
#
_symmetry.space_group_name_H-M   'P 1'
#
loop_
_entity.id
_entity.type
_entity.pdbx_description
1 polymer ?
#
loop_
_entity_poly.entity_id
_entity_poly.type
_entity_poly.pdbx_seq_one_letter_code
_entity_poly.pdbx_strand_id
1 'polypeptide(L)'
;MLDCGEDKPDSHWVYYDLNDFTQLRNEQVDFLKKELSAKEFKKAKKRILLHHIPLYGNDGKNLCTELWTKLLEKAPFDICLNAHTHKYAYHPKGELGNHFPVIIGGGYKMEGATVMILEKRKEELRVRVLNAKGETLLDITV
;
A
#
# COMPACT_ATOMS: atom_id res chain seq x y z
N MET A 1 -4.38 -7.81 -2.16
CA MET A 1 -4.26 -6.47 -2.80
C MET A 1 -5.59 -5.75 -2.63
N LEU A 2 -5.55 -4.44 -2.34
CA LEU A 2 -6.73 -3.59 -2.20
C LEU A 2 -6.73 -2.53 -3.30
N ASP A 3 -7.93 -2.06 -3.66
CA ASP A 3 -8.15 -1.01 -4.65
C ASP A 3 -9.18 -0.02 -4.12
N CYS A 4 -8.90 1.27 -4.16
CA CYS A 4 -9.83 2.33 -3.76
C CYS A 4 -10.46 3.08 -4.95
N GLY A 5 -10.24 2.60 -6.17
CA GLY A 5 -10.61 3.30 -7.39
C GLY A 5 -9.67 4.48 -7.65
N GLU A 6 -10.15 5.69 -7.47
CA GLU A 6 -9.41 6.92 -7.75
C GLU A 6 -9.11 7.74 -6.49
N ASP A 7 -8.19 8.72 -6.61
CA ASP A 7 -7.75 9.60 -5.52
C ASP A 7 -8.67 10.82 -5.29
N LYS A 8 -9.64 11.03 -6.18
CA LYS A 8 -10.59 12.14 -6.09
C LYS A 8 -12.00 11.64 -5.77
N PRO A 9 -12.83 12.45 -5.12
CA PRO A 9 -14.24 12.13 -4.91
C PRO A 9 -14.95 11.85 -6.23
N ASP A 10 -15.95 10.96 -6.23
CA ASP A 10 -16.69 10.58 -7.42
C ASP A 10 -17.38 11.79 -8.07
N SER A 11 -17.76 12.80 -7.26
CA SER A 11 -18.33 14.09 -7.72
C SER A 11 -17.28 15.07 -8.27
N HIS A 12 -16.00 14.68 -8.39
CA HIS A 12 -15.00 15.60 -8.91
C HIS A 12 -15.24 15.89 -10.39
N TRP A 13 -15.19 17.17 -10.78
CA TRP A 13 -15.52 17.66 -12.13
C TRP A 13 -14.79 16.92 -13.26
N VAL A 14 -13.58 16.41 -13.02
CA VAL A 14 -12.77 15.69 -14.02
C VAL A 14 -13.41 14.39 -14.48
N TYR A 15 -14.35 13.85 -13.71
CA TYR A 15 -15.05 12.59 -14.03
C TYR A 15 -16.39 12.80 -14.74
N TYR A 16 -16.84 14.05 -14.93
CA TYR A 16 -18.09 14.36 -15.63
C TYR A 16 -19.30 13.55 -15.11
N ASP A 17 -19.35 13.27 -13.80
CA ASP A 17 -20.37 12.43 -13.14
C ASP A 17 -20.47 10.99 -13.71
N LEU A 18 -19.38 10.48 -14.30
CA LEU A 18 -19.35 9.15 -14.89
C LEU A 18 -18.75 8.08 -13.97
N ASN A 19 -18.15 8.49 -12.85
CA ASN A 19 -17.53 7.59 -11.88
C ASN A 19 -18.36 7.46 -10.62
N ASP A 20 -18.51 6.22 -10.14
CA ASP A 20 -19.01 5.90 -8.80
C ASP A 20 -18.24 4.70 -8.25
N PHE A 21 -17.30 4.96 -7.37
CA PHE A 21 -16.50 3.93 -6.70
C PHE A 21 -17.02 3.56 -5.30
N THR A 22 -18.20 4.07 -4.92
CA THR A 22 -18.77 3.83 -3.58
C THR A 22 -18.95 2.33 -3.32
N GLN A 23 -19.53 1.61 -4.28
CA GLN A 23 -19.73 0.17 -4.16
C GLN A 23 -18.38 -0.56 -4.07
N LEU A 24 -17.43 -0.26 -4.97
CA LEU A 24 -16.09 -0.86 -4.95
C LEU A 24 -15.41 -0.68 -3.59
N ARG A 25 -15.43 0.53 -3.04
CA ARG A 25 -14.80 0.84 -1.75
C ARG A 25 -15.40 0.03 -0.60
N ASN A 26 -16.73 -0.15 -0.59
CA ASN A 26 -17.41 -0.98 0.39
C ASN A 26 -17.10 -2.47 0.22
N GLU A 27 -17.07 -2.97 -1.02
CA GLU A 27 -16.70 -4.36 -1.32
C GLU A 27 -15.26 -4.66 -0.89
N GLN A 28 -14.33 -3.69 -1.00
CA GLN A 28 -12.96 -3.84 -0.48
C GLN A 28 -12.92 -3.98 1.05
N VAL A 29 -13.84 -3.33 1.77
CA VAL A 29 -13.96 -3.51 3.23
C VAL A 29 -14.38 -4.96 3.55
N ASP A 30 -15.36 -5.49 2.85
CA ASP A 30 -15.86 -6.84 3.09
C ASP A 30 -14.83 -7.90 2.64
N PHE A 31 -14.16 -7.66 1.52
CA PHE A 31 -13.01 -8.47 1.09
C PHE A 31 -11.92 -8.48 2.17
N LEU A 32 -11.52 -7.33 2.70
CA LEU A 32 -10.49 -7.25 3.74
C LEU A 32 -10.90 -7.99 5.02
N LYS A 33 -12.13 -7.83 5.49
CA LYS A 33 -12.67 -8.58 6.65
C LYS A 33 -12.61 -10.08 6.43
N LYS A 34 -13.01 -10.53 5.24
CA LYS A 34 -12.98 -11.96 4.85
C LYS A 34 -11.54 -12.48 4.85
N GLU A 35 -10.62 -11.76 4.20
CA GLU A 35 -9.20 -12.14 4.15
C GLU A 35 -8.55 -12.20 5.54
N LEU A 36 -8.76 -11.19 6.38
CA LEU A 36 -8.22 -11.16 7.75
C LEU A 36 -8.74 -12.34 8.61
N SER A 37 -9.92 -12.86 8.30
CA SER A 37 -10.51 -14.03 8.99
C SER A 37 -10.07 -15.36 8.39
N ALA A 38 -9.55 -15.38 7.17
CA ALA A 38 -9.20 -16.57 6.43
C ALA A 38 -8.09 -17.39 7.11
N LYS A 39 -8.20 -18.72 7.01
CA LYS A 39 -7.23 -19.66 7.60
C LYS A 39 -5.84 -19.49 6.98
N GLU A 40 -5.79 -19.25 5.68
CA GLU A 40 -4.58 -19.03 4.90
C GLU A 40 -3.86 -17.77 5.37
N PHE A 41 -4.60 -16.67 5.56
CA PHE A 41 -4.06 -15.42 6.08
C PHE A 41 -3.48 -15.61 7.49
N LYS A 42 -4.21 -16.28 8.38
CA LYS A 42 -3.79 -16.54 9.76
C LYS A 42 -2.55 -17.44 9.84
N LYS A 43 -2.39 -18.39 8.91
CA LYS A 43 -1.26 -19.32 8.85
C LYS A 43 -0.05 -18.77 8.08
N ALA A 44 -0.25 -17.70 7.31
CA ALA A 44 0.84 -17.11 6.54
C ALA A 44 1.96 -16.62 7.47
N LYS A 45 3.20 -16.93 7.12
CA LYS A 45 4.39 -16.50 7.88
C LYS A 45 4.72 -15.04 7.62
N LYS A 46 4.47 -14.56 6.39
CA LYS A 46 4.65 -13.17 5.97
C LYS A 46 3.42 -12.67 5.24
N ARG A 47 3.05 -11.43 5.49
CA ARG A 47 1.85 -10.79 4.94
C ARG A 47 2.23 -9.43 4.36
N ILE A 48 2.01 -9.27 3.08
CA ILE A 48 2.32 -8.06 2.35
C ILE A 48 1.00 -7.40 1.95
N LEU A 49 0.82 -6.14 2.34
CA LEU A 49 -0.29 -5.33 1.87
C LEU A 49 0.13 -4.61 0.59
N LEU A 50 -0.68 -4.73 -0.45
CA LEU A 50 -0.48 -4.04 -1.73
C LEU A 50 -1.70 -3.19 -2.04
N HIS A 51 -1.51 -1.92 -2.29
CA HIS A 51 -2.51 -1.03 -2.88
C HIS A 51 -1.83 0.16 -3.56
N HIS A 52 -2.47 0.75 -4.57
CA HIS A 52 -1.83 1.77 -5.40
C HIS A 52 -1.70 3.09 -4.65
N ILE A 53 -2.81 3.67 -4.21
CA ILE A 53 -2.87 4.99 -3.56
C ILE A 53 -2.55 4.84 -2.07
N PRO A 54 -1.45 5.43 -1.55
CA PRO A 54 -1.04 5.22 -0.16
C PRO A 54 -2.07 5.73 0.86
N LEU A 55 -2.26 4.97 1.94
CA LEU A 55 -3.00 5.42 3.12
C LEU A 55 -2.16 6.37 3.98
N TYR A 56 -0.85 6.16 4.00
CA TYR A 56 0.12 6.94 4.75
C TYR A 56 1.12 7.58 3.79
N GLY A 57 1.57 8.81 4.06
CA GLY A 57 2.51 9.52 3.19
C GLY A 57 1.91 10.06 1.89
N ASN A 58 0.60 10.33 1.88
CA ASN A 58 -0.15 10.91 0.76
C ASN A 58 -1.04 12.09 1.19
N ASP A 59 -0.62 12.84 2.18
CA ASP A 59 -1.32 14.04 2.69
C ASP A 59 -2.83 13.82 2.95
N GLY A 60 -3.21 12.62 3.39
CA GLY A 60 -4.60 12.26 3.66
C GLY A 60 -5.49 12.08 2.44
N LYS A 61 -4.93 11.98 1.24
CA LYS A 61 -5.70 11.92 -0.02
C LYS A 61 -6.24 10.53 -0.41
N ASN A 62 -6.11 9.53 0.43
CA ASN A 62 -6.73 8.24 0.15
C ASN A 62 -8.17 8.21 0.69
N LEU A 63 -9.15 8.06 -0.19
CA LEU A 63 -10.58 8.06 0.15
C LEU A 63 -11.01 6.83 0.97
N CYS A 64 -10.18 5.80 1.03
CA CYS A 64 -10.44 4.61 1.85
C CYS A 64 -9.81 4.68 3.24
N THR A 65 -9.14 5.77 3.61
CA THR A 65 -8.44 5.89 4.91
C THR A 65 -9.38 5.58 6.08
N GLU A 66 -10.54 6.23 6.13
CA GLU A 66 -11.52 6.02 7.21
C GLU A 66 -12.11 4.59 7.22
N LEU A 67 -12.27 4.00 6.04
CA LEU A 67 -12.85 2.66 5.88
C LEU A 67 -11.88 1.55 6.27
N TRP A 68 -10.59 1.70 5.92
CA TRP A 68 -9.61 0.61 6.03
C TRP A 68 -8.74 0.68 7.28
N THR A 69 -8.40 1.88 7.77
CA THR A 69 -7.40 2.05 8.85
C THR A 69 -7.76 1.22 10.07
N LYS A 70 -9.00 1.26 10.56
CA LYS A 70 -9.44 0.51 11.74
C LYS A 70 -9.30 -1.01 11.60
N LEU A 71 -9.40 -1.53 10.39
CA LEU A 71 -9.19 -2.96 10.10
C LEU A 71 -7.70 -3.29 10.02
N LEU A 72 -6.93 -2.41 9.38
CA LEU A 72 -5.49 -2.57 9.17
C LEU A 72 -4.67 -2.41 10.45
N GLU A 73 -5.10 -1.55 11.38
CA GLU A 73 -4.48 -1.37 12.71
C GLU A 73 -4.28 -2.68 13.47
N LYS A 74 -5.23 -3.58 13.34
CA LYS A 74 -5.24 -4.88 14.04
C LYS A 74 -4.69 -6.02 13.20
N ALA A 75 -4.37 -5.75 11.94
CA ALA A 75 -3.91 -6.77 11.00
C ALA A 75 -2.38 -6.94 11.08
N PRO A 76 -1.88 -8.17 11.18
CA PRO A 76 -0.45 -8.44 11.31
C PRO A 76 0.26 -8.41 9.94
N PHE A 77 0.18 -7.29 9.23
CA PHE A 77 0.98 -7.08 8.03
C PHE A 77 2.43 -6.79 8.38
N ASP A 78 3.35 -7.39 7.62
CA ASP A 78 4.78 -7.19 7.81
C ASP A 78 5.27 -5.93 7.07
N ILE A 79 4.62 -5.58 5.95
CA ILE A 79 4.96 -4.41 5.13
C ILE A 79 3.81 -4.03 4.20
N CYS A 80 3.73 -2.74 3.86
CA CYS A 80 2.85 -2.20 2.83
C CYS A 80 3.66 -1.62 1.66
N LEU A 81 3.25 -1.93 0.44
CA LEU A 81 3.86 -1.41 -0.78
C LEU A 81 2.82 -0.63 -1.58
N ASN A 82 3.20 0.57 -1.97
CA ASN A 82 2.39 1.55 -2.66
C ASN A 82 3.11 2.18 -3.85
N ALA A 83 2.40 3.03 -4.59
CA ALA A 83 2.94 3.87 -5.66
C ALA A 83 2.26 5.25 -5.67
N HIS A 84 1.62 5.65 -6.75
CA HIS A 84 0.75 6.82 -6.96
C HIS A 84 1.41 8.20 -6.86
N THR A 85 2.14 8.49 -5.77
CA THR A 85 2.72 9.83 -5.54
C THR A 85 3.84 10.18 -6.51
N HIS A 86 4.36 9.20 -7.25
CA HIS A 86 5.51 9.31 -8.14
C HIS A 86 6.80 9.78 -7.46
N LYS A 87 6.84 9.69 -6.13
CA LYS A 87 8.02 10.02 -5.32
C LYS A 87 8.34 8.84 -4.41
N TYR A 88 9.57 8.37 -4.48
CA TYR A 88 10.02 7.34 -3.57
C TYR A 88 9.99 7.85 -2.13
N ALA A 89 9.41 7.04 -1.24
CA ALA A 89 9.45 7.26 0.19
C ALA A 89 9.49 5.92 0.95
N TYR A 90 10.11 5.93 2.11
CA TYR A 90 10.07 4.85 3.09
C TYR A 90 9.66 5.41 4.44
N HIS A 91 8.64 4.85 5.04
CA HIS A 91 8.14 5.21 6.36
C HIS A 91 8.24 3.99 7.28
N PRO A 92 9.17 4.00 8.25
CA PRO A 92 9.23 2.99 9.29
C PRO A 92 7.90 2.88 10.05
N LYS A 93 7.66 1.74 10.66
CA LYS A 93 6.49 1.56 11.52
C LYS A 93 6.42 2.66 12.59
N GLY A 94 5.27 3.33 12.68
CA GLY A 94 4.95 4.35 13.69
C GLY A 94 5.27 5.79 13.26
N GLU A 95 6.06 6.02 12.20
CA GLU A 95 6.48 7.37 11.79
C GLU A 95 5.28 8.27 11.44
N LEU A 96 4.30 7.72 10.74
CA LEU A 96 3.07 8.42 10.33
C LEU A 96 1.82 7.84 11.01
N GLY A 97 1.96 7.21 12.17
CA GLY A 97 0.90 6.44 12.81
C GLY A 97 0.61 5.10 12.13
N ASN A 98 1.42 4.69 11.17
CA ASN A 98 1.31 3.43 10.44
C ASN A 98 1.69 2.24 11.34
N HIS A 99 0.92 1.14 11.24
CA HIS A 99 1.10 -0.05 12.07
C HIS A 99 2.13 -1.05 11.52
N PHE A 100 2.62 -0.83 10.32
CA PHE A 100 3.64 -1.60 9.59
C PHE A 100 4.48 -0.65 8.74
N PRO A 101 5.70 -1.04 8.32
CA PRO A 101 6.50 -0.23 7.40
C PRO A 101 5.77 0.00 6.07
N VAL A 102 5.94 1.18 5.48
CA VAL A 102 5.32 1.58 4.21
C VAL A 102 6.41 1.98 3.22
N ILE A 103 6.36 1.43 2.02
CA ILE A 103 7.22 1.84 0.90
C ILE A 103 6.33 2.38 -0.21
N ILE A 104 6.63 3.59 -0.66
CA ILE A 104 5.99 4.22 -1.81
C ILE A 104 7.01 4.23 -2.95
N GLY A 105 6.65 3.63 -4.07
CA GLY A 105 7.48 3.58 -5.26
C GLY A 105 7.60 4.92 -5.96
N GLY A 106 8.69 5.09 -6.67
CA GLY A 106 8.96 6.27 -7.47
C GLY A 106 8.09 6.35 -8.72
N GLY A 107 8.32 7.41 -9.49
CA GLY A 107 7.52 7.73 -10.66
C GLY A 107 7.84 6.91 -11.91
N TYR A 108 7.10 7.22 -12.97
CA TYR A 108 7.21 6.55 -14.28
C TYR A 108 8.38 7.07 -15.14
N LYS A 109 8.92 8.24 -14.82
CA LYS A 109 10.11 8.78 -15.52
C LYS A 109 11.35 8.08 -15.01
N MET A 110 12.29 7.77 -15.91
CA MET A 110 13.49 6.99 -15.60
C MET A 110 14.28 7.53 -14.41
N GLU A 111 14.42 8.85 -14.30
CA GLU A 111 15.16 9.49 -13.22
C GLU A 111 14.53 9.33 -11.83
N GLY A 112 13.21 9.10 -11.78
CA GLY A 112 12.46 8.88 -10.56
C GLY A 112 11.96 7.44 -10.38
N ALA A 113 12.19 6.56 -11.36
CA ALA A 113 11.68 5.19 -11.31
C ALA A 113 12.37 4.35 -10.23
N THR A 114 11.61 3.44 -9.64
CA THR A 114 12.13 2.49 -8.66
C THR A 114 11.64 1.08 -8.92
N VAL A 115 12.44 0.11 -8.53
CA VAL A 115 12.09 -1.31 -8.53
C VAL A 115 12.13 -1.83 -7.09
N MET A 116 11.05 -2.44 -6.64
CA MET A 116 10.97 -3.12 -5.36
C MET A 116 11.19 -4.61 -5.55
N ILE A 117 12.17 -5.18 -4.85
CA ILE A 117 12.52 -6.59 -4.89
C ILE A 117 12.25 -7.20 -3.53
N LEU A 118 11.39 -8.21 -3.51
CA LEU A 118 11.05 -8.95 -2.30
C LEU A 118 11.60 -10.36 -2.39
N GLU A 119 12.43 -10.71 -1.42
CA GLU A 119 13.09 -12.02 -1.33
C GLU A 119 12.69 -12.69 -0.02
N LYS A 120 11.92 -13.79 -0.11
CA LYS A 120 11.65 -14.62 1.06
C LYS A 120 12.88 -15.47 1.40
N ARG A 121 13.39 -15.35 2.63
CA ARG A 121 14.52 -16.11 3.17
C ARG A 121 14.12 -16.81 4.46
N LYS A 122 13.74 -18.09 4.36
CA LYS A 122 13.21 -18.86 5.51
C LYS A 122 12.01 -18.15 6.14
N GLU A 123 12.18 -17.58 7.33
CA GLU A 123 11.13 -16.88 8.09
C GLU A 123 11.17 -15.35 7.87
N GLU A 124 12.14 -14.83 7.16
CA GLU A 124 12.36 -13.42 6.91
C GLU A 124 11.93 -13.02 5.52
N LEU A 125 11.55 -11.76 5.37
CA LEU A 125 11.31 -11.11 4.10
C LEU A 125 12.28 -9.95 3.94
N ARG A 126 13.26 -10.10 3.05
CA ARG A 126 14.15 -9.01 2.65
C ARG A 126 13.47 -8.18 1.58
N VAL A 127 13.51 -6.87 1.75
CA VAL A 127 12.93 -5.91 0.80
C VAL A 127 14.02 -4.92 0.39
N ARG A 128 14.27 -4.85 -0.91
CA ARG A 128 15.20 -3.88 -1.51
C ARG A 128 14.46 -2.97 -2.45
N VAL A 129 14.85 -1.70 -2.45
CA VAL A 129 14.39 -0.72 -3.45
C VAL A 129 15.61 -0.21 -4.19
N LEU A 130 15.56 -0.32 -5.50
CA LEU A 130 16.60 0.18 -6.40
C LEU A 130 16.07 1.35 -7.22
N ASN A 131 16.92 2.32 -7.53
CA ASN A 131 16.60 3.33 -8.54
C ASN A 131 16.85 2.80 -9.97
N ALA A 132 16.58 3.60 -10.99
CA ALA A 132 16.76 3.22 -12.39
C ALA A 132 18.23 2.96 -12.79
N LYS A 133 19.19 3.40 -11.98
CA LYS A 133 20.62 3.12 -12.18
C LYS A 133 21.08 1.82 -11.51
N GLY A 134 20.16 1.15 -10.79
CA GLY A 134 20.49 -0.05 -10.01
C GLY A 134 21.10 0.23 -8.64
N GLU A 135 21.15 1.49 -8.21
CA GLU A 135 21.64 1.86 -6.88
C GLU A 135 20.59 1.53 -5.81
N THR A 136 21.05 0.97 -4.70
CA THR A 136 20.14 0.62 -3.59
C THR A 136 19.73 1.85 -2.80
N LEU A 137 18.44 2.12 -2.77
CA LEU A 137 17.82 3.18 -1.97
C LEU A 137 17.39 2.66 -0.59
N LEU A 138 17.00 1.39 -0.50
CA LEU A 138 16.58 0.72 0.73
C LEU A 138 16.98 -0.75 0.69
N ASP A 139 17.40 -1.27 1.83
CA ASP A 139 17.64 -2.71 2.06
C ASP A 139 17.28 -3.03 3.50
N ILE A 140 16.13 -3.65 3.70
CA ILE A 140 15.59 -3.98 5.02
C ILE A 140 15.13 -5.43 5.08
N THR A 141 15.02 -5.94 6.31
CA THR A 141 14.40 -7.24 6.61
C THR A 141 13.24 -7.02 7.56
N VAL A 142 12.10 -7.63 7.24
CA VAL A 142 10.87 -7.58 8.05
C VAL A 142 10.36 -8.99 8.36
#